data_fff10f5d126b45dd0ff37ad629856801
#
_entry.id   fff10f5d126b45dd0ff37ad629856801
#
_cell.length_a   1.000
_cell.length_b   1.000
_cell.length_c   1.000
_cell.angle_alpha   90.00
_cell.angle_beta   90.00
_cell.angle_gamma   90.00
#
_symmetry.space_group_name_H-M   'P 1'
#
loop_
_entity.id
_entity.type
_entity.pdbx_description
1 polymer ?
#
loop_
_entity_poly.entity_id
_entity_poly.type
_entity_poly.pdbx_seq_one_letter_code
_entity_poly.pdbx_strand_id
1 'polypeptide(L)'
;MKITELFQNREFVVSAEVGPPKGIHIDGMVEEAKKYLTGVHFVNVTDNQSSVMRLGSLATCKVLKDAGLNPIFQLTCRDRNRIALQSDLLSAAMLGIDNILCLTGDHTKLGDHPQAKPVFDLDSVSLLHAASVLESGKDLGGNELVGEAPKFAKGAVVSPCSDSVDAQLVKMERKVKAGAEYFQTQAVF
;
A
#
# COMPACT_ATOMS: atom_id res chain seq x y z
N MET A 1 -13.45 -7.77 -1.20
CA MET A 1 -13.33 -8.10 0.25
C MET A 1 -12.31 -7.14 0.86
N LYS A 2 -12.69 -6.43 1.89
CA LYS A 2 -11.78 -5.55 2.64
C LYS A 2 -11.22 -6.29 3.86
N ILE A 3 -9.94 -6.06 4.17
CA ILE A 3 -9.29 -6.67 5.33
C ILE A 3 -9.97 -6.24 6.64
N THR A 4 -10.49 -5.01 6.68
CA THR A 4 -11.21 -4.47 7.82
C THR A 4 -12.51 -5.20 8.11
N GLU A 5 -13.17 -5.79 7.11
CA GLU A 5 -14.39 -6.60 7.29
C GLU A 5 -14.08 -7.87 8.10
N LEU A 6 -12.96 -8.54 7.80
CA LEU A 6 -12.55 -9.73 8.55
C LEU A 6 -12.19 -9.39 10.01
N PHE A 7 -11.51 -8.25 10.24
CA PHE A 7 -11.21 -7.80 11.61
C PHE A 7 -12.47 -7.48 12.42
N GLN A 8 -13.47 -6.87 11.78
CA GLN A 8 -14.77 -6.61 12.43
C GLN A 8 -15.48 -7.91 12.83
N ASN A 9 -15.33 -8.95 12.02
CA ASN A 9 -15.84 -10.29 12.31
C ASN A 9 -14.98 -11.07 13.32
N ARG A 10 -13.88 -10.47 13.82
CA ARG A 10 -12.88 -11.11 14.70
C ARG A 10 -12.21 -12.33 14.09
N GLU A 11 -12.07 -12.36 12.78
CA GLU A 11 -11.36 -13.41 12.08
C GLU A 11 -9.85 -13.22 12.18
N PHE A 12 -9.12 -14.34 12.33
CA PHE A 12 -7.66 -14.32 12.25
C PHE A 12 -7.24 -14.22 10.79
N VAL A 13 -6.60 -13.09 10.43
CA VAL A 13 -6.21 -12.81 9.05
C VAL A 13 -4.77 -13.25 8.80
N VAL A 14 -4.58 -14.09 7.79
CA VAL A 14 -3.26 -14.45 7.28
C VAL A 14 -3.02 -13.72 5.97
N SER A 15 -1.89 -13.06 5.85
CA SER A 15 -1.44 -12.44 4.60
C SER A 15 -0.04 -12.91 4.24
N ALA A 16 0.26 -12.95 2.95
CA ALA A 16 1.58 -13.20 2.41
C ALA A 16 2.09 -11.97 1.68
N GLU A 17 3.37 -11.95 1.32
CA GLU A 17 3.97 -10.89 0.52
C GLU A 17 4.44 -11.43 -0.82
N VAL A 18 4.24 -10.65 -1.88
CA VAL A 18 4.72 -10.93 -3.23
C VAL A 18 5.48 -9.70 -3.74
N GLY A 19 6.72 -9.91 -4.13
CA GLY A 19 7.54 -8.92 -4.81
C GLY A 19 7.32 -8.96 -6.32
N PRO A 20 6.88 -7.87 -6.97
CA PRO A 20 6.79 -7.82 -8.42
C PRO A 20 8.12 -8.15 -9.10
N PRO A 21 8.14 -8.77 -10.29
CA PRO A 21 9.37 -9.09 -11.00
C PRO A 21 10.08 -7.83 -11.51
N LYS A 22 11.37 -7.97 -11.82
CA LYS A 22 12.16 -6.94 -12.50
C LYS A 22 11.99 -7.02 -14.03
N GLY A 23 10.75 -7.02 -14.48
CA GLY A 23 10.40 -7.16 -15.90
C GLY A 23 8.90 -7.35 -16.07
N ILE A 24 8.45 -7.65 -17.26
CA ILE A 24 7.02 -7.75 -17.60
C ILE A 24 6.46 -9.18 -17.53
N HIS A 25 7.30 -10.18 -17.41
CA HIS A 25 6.85 -11.58 -17.33
C HIS A 25 6.41 -11.89 -15.89
N ILE A 26 5.11 -11.92 -15.68
CA ILE A 26 4.49 -12.08 -14.37
C ILE A 26 3.81 -13.45 -14.17
N ASP A 27 3.59 -14.21 -15.24
CA ASP A 27 2.80 -15.44 -15.23
C ASP A 27 3.32 -16.47 -14.20
N GLY A 28 4.64 -16.71 -14.18
CA GLY A 28 5.25 -17.63 -13.22
C GLY A 28 5.00 -17.24 -11.77
N MET A 29 5.07 -15.93 -11.45
CA MET A 29 4.77 -15.42 -10.10
C MET A 29 3.28 -15.64 -9.75
N VAL A 30 2.38 -15.46 -10.72
CA VAL A 30 0.92 -15.67 -10.50
C VAL A 30 0.62 -17.14 -10.26
N GLU A 31 1.24 -18.04 -11.02
CA GLU A 31 1.11 -19.49 -10.84
C GLU A 31 1.64 -19.95 -9.48
N GLU A 32 2.81 -19.46 -9.08
CA GLU A 32 3.37 -19.71 -7.75
C GLU A 32 2.46 -19.19 -6.64
N ALA A 33 1.96 -17.97 -6.77
CA ALA A 33 1.04 -17.38 -5.81
C ALA A 33 -0.23 -18.24 -5.68
N LYS A 34 -0.84 -18.66 -6.77
CA LYS A 34 -2.00 -19.57 -6.73
C LYS A 34 -1.70 -20.91 -6.09
N LYS A 35 -0.52 -21.46 -6.33
CA LYS A 35 -0.14 -22.78 -5.86
C LYS A 35 0.21 -22.78 -4.37
N TYR A 36 0.95 -21.78 -3.91
CA TYR A 36 1.56 -21.80 -2.58
C TYR A 36 0.87 -20.90 -1.56
N LEU A 37 0.08 -19.91 -2.01
CA LEU A 37 -0.65 -19.01 -1.12
C LEU A 37 -2.10 -19.47 -0.88
N THR A 38 -2.34 -20.76 -0.95
CA THR A 38 -3.63 -21.35 -0.58
C THR A 38 -3.87 -21.18 0.93
N GLY A 39 -5.02 -20.62 1.29
CA GLY A 39 -5.36 -20.35 2.70
C GLY A 39 -4.90 -19.00 3.25
N VAL A 40 -4.22 -18.15 2.45
CA VAL A 40 -4.04 -16.76 2.83
C VAL A 40 -5.25 -15.93 2.40
N HIS A 41 -5.59 -14.93 3.20
CA HIS A 41 -6.73 -14.04 2.92
C HIS A 41 -6.32 -12.92 1.97
N PHE A 42 -5.11 -12.39 2.12
CA PHE A 42 -4.60 -11.26 1.36
C PHE A 42 -3.14 -11.43 0.94
N VAL A 43 -2.78 -10.78 -0.17
CA VAL A 43 -1.42 -10.77 -0.69
C VAL A 43 -0.91 -9.33 -0.74
N ASN A 44 0.08 -9.01 0.08
CA ASN A 44 0.79 -7.73 0.03
C ASN A 44 1.64 -7.64 -1.24
N VAL A 45 1.44 -6.63 -2.05
CA VAL A 45 2.20 -6.40 -3.28
C VAL A 45 3.16 -5.23 -3.06
N THR A 46 4.44 -5.51 -2.98
CA THR A 46 5.46 -4.51 -2.66
C THR A 46 5.67 -3.49 -3.77
N ASP A 47 5.95 -2.25 -3.40
CA ASP A 47 6.19 -1.14 -4.33
C ASP A 47 7.66 -0.76 -4.33
N ASN A 48 8.41 -1.25 -5.33
CA ASN A 48 9.85 -1.02 -5.47
C ASN A 48 10.61 -1.24 -4.15
N GLN A 49 10.39 -2.41 -3.54
CA GLN A 49 10.96 -2.78 -2.24
C GLN A 49 12.48 -2.55 -2.20
N SER A 50 12.97 -2.03 -1.06
CA SER A 50 14.38 -1.65 -0.86
C SER A 50 14.89 -0.66 -1.92
N SER A 51 14.01 0.13 -2.52
CA SER A 51 14.35 1.07 -3.60
C SER A 51 14.94 0.43 -4.86
N VAL A 52 14.62 -0.84 -5.11
CA VAL A 52 14.99 -1.57 -6.33
C VAL A 52 13.85 -1.46 -7.34
N MET A 53 14.16 -1.01 -8.57
CA MET A 53 13.18 -0.88 -9.65
C MET A 53 12.57 -2.24 -10.02
N ARG A 54 11.25 -2.31 -10.01
CA ARG A 54 10.45 -3.50 -10.34
C ARG A 54 9.20 -3.11 -11.14
N LEU A 55 8.45 -4.10 -11.60
CA LEU A 55 7.11 -3.88 -12.15
C LEU A 55 6.24 -3.16 -11.11
N GLY A 56 5.43 -2.20 -11.56
CA GLY A 56 4.59 -1.40 -10.66
C GLY A 56 3.60 -2.24 -9.85
N SER A 57 3.50 -1.93 -8.55
CA SER A 57 2.62 -2.64 -7.62
C SER A 57 1.15 -2.60 -8.04
N LEU A 58 0.66 -1.49 -8.60
CA LEU A 58 -0.72 -1.36 -9.06
C LEU A 58 -1.06 -2.34 -10.19
N ALA A 59 -0.20 -2.44 -11.21
CA ALA A 59 -0.38 -3.38 -12.31
C ALA A 59 -0.36 -4.83 -11.81
N THR A 60 0.58 -5.14 -10.92
CA THR A 60 0.70 -6.46 -10.28
C THR A 60 -0.55 -6.79 -9.45
N CYS A 61 -1.07 -5.85 -8.66
CA CYS A 61 -2.32 -6.02 -7.91
C CYS A 61 -3.49 -6.36 -8.85
N LYS A 62 -3.58 -5.69 -10.00
CA LYS A 62 -4.66 -5.98 -10.97
C LYS A 62 -4.56 -7.41 -11.48
N VAL A 63 -3.39 -7.86 -11.88
CA VAL A 63 -3.19 -9.24 -12.38
C VAL A 63 -3.50 -10.27 -11.31
N LEU A 64 -3.03 -10.08 -10.07
CA LEU A 64 -3.33 -10.98 -8.96
C LEU A 64 -4.83 -11.02 -8.62
N LYS A 65 -5.50 -9.86 -8.68
CA LYS A 65 -6.95 -9.77 -8.48
C LYS A 65 -7.72 -10.56 -9.54
N ASP A 66 -7.35 -10.40 -10.82
CA ASP A 66 -7.97 -11.15 -11.92
C ASP A 66 -7.71 -12.66 -11.81
N ALA A 67 -6.61 -13.03 -11.16
CA ALA A 67 -6.28 -14.40 -10.83
C ALA A 67 -7.05 -14.97 -9.61
N GLY A 68 -7.94 -14.16 -8.98
CA GLY A 68 -8.78 -14.57 -7.84
C GLY A 68 -8.15 -14.36 -6.47
N LEU A 69 -7.02 -13.66 -6.39
CA LEU A 69 -6.37 -13.30 -5.12
C LEU A 69 -6.84 -11.91 -4.64
N ASN A 70 -6.70 -11.65 -3.34
CA ASN A 70 -7.06 -10.35 -2.75
C ASN A 70 -5.79 -9.54 -2.48
N PRO A 71 -5.39 -8.62 -3.37
CA PRO A 71 -4.18 -7.84 -3.18
C PRO A 71 -4.36 -6.72 -2.15
N ILE A 72 -3.27 -6.42 -1.43
CA ILE A 72 -3.06 -5.18 -0.70
C ILE A 72 -2.06 -4.36 -1.50
N PHE A 73 -2.51 -3.24 -2.03
CA PHE A 73 -1.71 -2.33 -2.82
C PHE A 73 -0.79 -1.51 -1.93
N GLN A 74 0.50 -1.81 -1.94
CA GLN A 74 1.51 -0.98 -1.30
C GLN A 74 1.85 0.21 -2.21
N LEU A 75 1.85 1.41 -1.64
CA LEU A 75 2.11 2.66 -2.33
C LEU A 75 3.13 3.50 -1.56
N THR A 76 4.27 3.78 -2.17
CA THR A 76 5.36 4.57 -1.56
C THR A 76 5.36 6.02 -2.05
N CYS A 77 5.69 6.94 -1.15
CA CYS A 77 5.84 8.37 -1.45
C CYS A 77 7.20 8.72 -2.06
N ARG A 78 8.15 7.78 -2.07
CA ARG A 78 9.52 8.03 -2.54
C ARG A 78 9.59 8.47 -3.98
N ASP A 79 8.83 7.82 -4.87
CA ASP A 79 9.00 7.95 -6.32
C ASP A 79 7.94 8.88 -6.96
N ARG A 80 6.94 9.34 -6.20
CA ARG A 80 5.74 10.02 -6.72
C ARG A 80 5.42 11.27 -5.91
N ASN A 81 4.97 12.33 -6.60
CA ASN A 81 4.38 13.49 -5.94
C ASN A 81 2.88 13.27 -5.64
N ARG A 82 2.27 14.22 -4.92
CA ARG A 82 0.85 14.14 -4.51
C ARG A 82 -0.14 13.99 -5.65
N ILE A 83 0.19 14.49 -6.85
CA ILE A 83 -0.69 14.35 -8.02
C ILE A 83 -0.69 12.89 -8.47
N ALA A 84 0.51 12.30 -8.65
CA ALA A 84 0.66 10.91 -9.06
C ALA A 84 0.09 9.94 -8.01
N LEU A 85 0.34 10.20 -6.71
CA LEU A 85 -0.17 9.37 -5.61
C LEU A 85 -1.70 9.34 -5.58
N GLN A 86 -2.36 10.49 -5.72
CA GLN A 86 -3.82 10.56 -5.78
C GLN A 86 -4.37 9.86 -7.05
N SER A 87 -3.70 10.04 -8.19
CA SER A 87 -4.06 9.36 -9.44
C SER A 87 -3.95 7.85 -9.31
N ASP A 88 -2.90 7.34 -8.66
CA ASP A 88 -2.71 5.90 -8.42
C ASP A 88 -3.79 5.35 -7.47
N LEU A 89 -4.18 6.10 -6.43
CA LEU A 89 -5.27 5.73 -5.52
C LEU A 89 -6.62 5.65 -6.27
N LEU A 90 -6.95 6.63 -7.10
CA LEU A 90 -8.17 6.60 -7.92
C LEU A 90 -8.13 5.44 -8.91
N SER A 91 -6.97 5.18 -9.52
CA SER A 91 -6.78 4.05 -10.44
C SER A 91 -6.97 2.71 -9.71
N ALA A 92 -6.45 2.57 -8.49
CA ALA A 92 -6.64 1.39 -7.67
C ALA A 92 -8.14 1.15 -7.37
N ALA A 93 -8.84 2.19 -6.94
CA ALA A 93 -10.29 2.12 -6.68
C ALA A 93 -11.08 1.73 -7.94
N MET A 94 -10.80 2.36 -9.09
CA MET A 94 -11.42 2.04 -10.38
C MET A 94 -11.18 0.58 -10.79
N LEU A 95 -10.00 0.03 -10.48
CA LEU A 95 -9.67 -1.39 -10.70
C LEU A 95 -10.25 -2.32 -9.62
N GLY A 96 -10.98 -1.78 -8.65
CA GLY A 96 -11.57 -2.51 -7.52
C GLY A 96 -10.53 -3.03 -6.53
N ILE A 97 -9.40 -2.35 -6.40
CA ILE A 97 -8.35 -2.63 -5.42
C ILE A 97 -8.59 -1.73 -4.22
N ASP A 98 -9.25 -2.27 -3.20
CA ASP A 98 -9.77 -1.49 -2.08
C ASP A 98 -8.88 -1.54 -0.83
N ASN A 99 -7.92 -2.48 -0.77
CA ASN A 99 -6.99 -2.59 0.34
C ASN A 99 -5.68 -1.91 -0.03
N ILE A 100 -5.28 -0.90 0.73
CA ILE A 100 -4.06 -0.12 0.49
C ILE A 100 -3.15 -0.13 1.72
N LEU A 101 -1.84 -0.07 1.49
CA LEU A 101 -0.84 0.13 2.54
C LEU A 101 0.00 1.35 2.19
N CYS A 102 -0.13 2.41 2.99
CA CYS A 102 0.52 3.69 2.76
C CYS A 102 1.92 3.71 3.38
N LEU A 103 2.94 3.92 2.54
CA LEU A 103 4.34 3.86 2.91
C LEU A 103 5.08 5.16 2.57
N THR A 104 6.06 5.53 3.40
CA THR A 104 7.01 6.58 3.03
C THR A 104 7.97 6.07 1.96
N GLY A 105 8.49 4.85 2.14
CA GLY A 105 9.48 4.22 1.29
C GLY A 105 10.92 4.47 1.74
N ASP A 106 11.82 3.54 1.39
CA ASP A 106 13.25 3.65 1.66
C ASP A 106 13.91 4.69 0.73
N HIS A 107 15.01 5.29 1.17
CA HIS A 107 15.70 6.28 0.35
C HIS A 107 16.36 5.65 -0.89
N THR A 108 16.35 6.36 -2.03
CA THR A 108 16.87 5.89 -3.33
C THR A 108 18.33 5.40 -3.30
N LYS A 109 19.14 5.93 -2.38
CA LYS A 109 20.55 5.49 -2.19
C LYS A 109 20.71 4.04 -1.75
N LEU A 110 19.66 3.42 -1.21
CA LEU A 110 19.68 2.04 -0.74
C LEU A 110 19.41 1.03 -1.86
N GLY A 111 18.93 1.50 -3.01
CA GLY A 111 18.52 0.66 -4.13
C GLY A 111 19.52 0.61 -5.29
N ASP A 112 19.03 0.15 -6.42
CA ASP A 112 19.80 -0.06 -7.65
C ASP A 112 19.96 1.20 -8.53
N HIS A 113 19.30 2.30 -8.14
CA HIS A 113 19.41 3.60 -8.82
C HIS A 113 19.75 4.71 -7.81
N PRO A 114 20.95 4.71 -7.22
CA PRO A 114 21.32 5.66 -6.16
C PRO A 114 21.36 7.12 -6.62
N GLN A 115 21.43 7.37 -7.94
CA GLN A 115 21.38 8.70 -8.54
C GLN A 115 19.95 9.21 -8.76
N ALA A 116 18.92 8.35 -8.58
CA ALA A 116 17.53 8.79 -8.70
C ALA A 116 17.21 9.84 -7.64
N LYS A 117 16.52 10.90 -8.06
CA LYS A 117 16.07 11.96 -7.14
C LYS A 117 14.81 11.49 -6.42
N PRO A 118 14.84 11.35 -5.09
CA PRO A 118 13.62 11.03 -4.34
C PRO A 118 12.68 12.22 -4.37
N VAL A 119 11.38 11.96 -4.41
CA VAL A 119 10.34 12.99 -4.43
C VAL A 119 9.92 13.35 -3.01
N PHE A 120 9.41 12.38 -2.24
CA PHE A 120 8.93 12.57 -0.86
C PHE A 120 8.11 13.86 -0.66
N ASP A 121 7.22 14.18 -1.63
CA ASP A 121 6.27 15.28 -1.51
C ASP A 121 5.26 15.03 -0.37
N LEU A 122 4.89 13.78 -0.18
CA LEU A 122 4.15 13.27 0.97
C LEU A 122 5.00 12.26 1.75
N ASP A 123 4.55 11.96 2.95
CA ASP A 123 4.97 10.82 3.76
C ASP A 123 3.78 9.87 3.98
N SER A 124 3.97 8.78 4.69
CA SER A 124 2.90 7.80 4.94
C SER A 124 1.69 8.39 5.69
N VAL A 125 1.88 9.39 6.55
CA VAL A 125 0.79 10.07 7.27
C VAL A 125 0.00 10.95 6.31
N SER A 126 0.70 11.76 5.52
CA SER A 126 0.08 12.64 4.53
C SER A 126 -0.60 11.85 3.40
N LEU A 127 -0.07 10.67 3.04
CA LEU A 127 -0.69 9.77 2.06
C LEU A 127 -1.99 9.15 2.60
N LEU A 128 -2.03 8.73 3.87
CA LEU A 128 -3.27 8.29 4.53
C LEU A 128 -4.32 9.40 4.54
N HIS A 129 -3.90 10.63 4.86
CA HIS A 129 -4.78 11.79 4.79
C HIS A 129 -5.31 12.02 3.37
N ALA A 130 -4.45 11.92 2.35
CA ALA A 130 -4.85 12.05 0.94
C ALA A 130 -5.91 11.01 0.56
N ALA A 131 -5.74 9.75 0.96
CA ALA A 131 -6.73 8.70 0.75
C ALA A 131 -8.07 9.03 1.44
N SER A 132 -8.04 9.56 2.68
CA SER A 132 -9.24 9.97 3.41
C SER A 132 -9.93 11.19 2.78
N VAL A 133 -9.17 12.12 2.20
CA VAL A 133 -9.73 13.28 1.46
C VAL A 133 -10.41 12.79 0.18
N LEU A 134 -9.80 11.87 -0.57
CA LEU A 134 -10.43 11.27 -1.76
C LEU A 134 -11.74 10.55 -1.39
N GLU A 135 -11.81 9.85 -0.26
CA GLU A 135 -13.03 9.22 0.25
C GLU A 135 -14.14 10.24 0.59
N SER A 136 -13.79 11.49 0.87
CA SER A 136 -14.76 12.58 1.07
C SER A 136 -15.27 13.20 -0.23
N GLY A 137 -14.83 12.70 -1.38
CA GLY A 137 -15.21 13.19 -2.70
C GLY A 137 -14.40 14.40 -3.18
N LYS A 138 -13.24 14.68 -2.59
CA LYS A 138 -12.36 15.80 -2.98
C LYS A 138 -10.91 15.34 -3.18
N ASP A 139 -10.17 16.12 -3.94
CA ASP A 139 -8.72 15.98 -4.01
C ASP A 139 -8.00 16.86 -2.95
N LEU A 140 -6.68 16.71 -2.82
CA LEU A 140 -5.89 17.55 -1.90
C LEU A 140 -5.85 19.04 -2.25
N GLY A 141 -6.26 19.42 -3.45
CA GLY A 141 -6.43 20.82 -3.88
C GLY A 141 -7.78 21.40 -3.49
N GLY A 142 -8.70 20.58 -2.94
CA GLY A 142 -10.05 20.96 -2.57
C GLY A 142 -11.07 20.86 -3.71
N ASN A 143 -10.66 20.35 -4.88
CA ASN A 143 -11.57 20.19 -6.02
C ASN A 143 -12.43 18.93 -5.83
N GLU A 144 -13.69 19.01 -6.25
CA GLU A 144 -14.62 17.88 -6.18
C GLU A 144 -14.27 16.79 -7.20
N LEU A 145 -14.39 15.54 -6.80
CA LEU A 145 -14.27 14.39 -7.70
C LEU A 145 -15.55 14.24 -8.53
N VAL A 146 -15.41 13.70 -9.72
CA VAL A 146 -16.55 13.36 -10.58
C VAL A 146 -16.99 11.92 -10.31
N GLY A 147 -18.26 11.72 -10.02
CA GLY A 147 -18.84 10.41 -9.75
C GLY A 147 -18.72 9.98 -8.29
N GLU A 148 -18.62 8.67 -8.07
CA GLU A 148 -18.56 8.10 -6.72
C GLU A 148 -17.17 8.26 -6.11
N ALA A 149 -17.12 8.59 -4.83
CA ALA A 149 -15.88 8.66 -4.08
C ALA A 149 -15.33 7.25 -3.82
N PRO A 150 -13.99 7.06 -3.89
CA PRO A 150 -13.38 5.78 -3.58
C PRO A 150 -13.61 5.41 -2.11
N LYS A 151 -13.44 4.13 -1.78
CA LYS A 151 -13.49 3.64 -0.40
C LYS A 151 -12.43 2.59 -0.19
N PHE A 152 -11.50 2.86 0.73
CA PHE A 152 -10.37 2.00 1.01
C PHE A 152 -10.45 1.35 2.40
N ALA A 153 -9.77 0.22 2.56
CA ALA A 153 -9.25 -0.23 3.83
C ALA A 153 -7.80 0.28 3.92
N LYS A 154 -7.56 1.28 4.78
CA LYS A 154 -6.30 2.04 4.85
C LYS A 154 -5.35 1.45 5.86
N GLY A 155 -4.28 0.84 5.39
CA GLY A 155 -3.22 0.27 6.20
C GLY A 155 -2.02 1.20 6.39
N ALA A 156 -1.32 0.98 7.47
CA ALA A 156 -0.06 1.65 7.79
C ALA A 156 0.93 0.67 8.43
N VAL A 157 2.21 1.05 8.46
CA VAL A 157 3.26 0.25 9.09
C VAL A 157 3.65 0.84 10.44
N VAL A 158 3.99 -0.03 11.39
CA VAL A 158 4.61 0.32 12.67
C VAL A 158 5.81 -0.59 12.92
N SER A 159 6.84 -0.05 13.59
CA SER A 159 8.08 -0.79 13.88
C SER A 159 8.21 -0.99 15.41
N PRO A 160 7.68 -2.09 15.97
CA PRO A 160 7.68 -2.31 17.42
C PRO A 160 9.09 -2.43 18.02
N CYS A 161 10.04 -2.96 17.22
CA CYS A 161 11.43 -3.16 17.61
C CYS A 161 12.34 -1.97 17.27
N SER A 162 11.77 -0.75 17.17
CA SER A 162 12.54 0.48 16.98
C SER A 162 13.25 0.90 18.25
N ASP A 163 14.40 1.57 18.14
CA ASP A 163 15.17 2.13 19.27
C ASP A 163 14.34 3.10 20.13
N SER A 164 13.31 3.72 19.57
CA SER A 164 12.39 4.61 20.27
C SER A 164 10.94 4.18 20.08
N VAL A 165 10.42 3.43 21.04
CA VAL A 165 9.01 3.00 21.06
C VAL A 165 8.08 4.21 21.17
N ASP A 166 8.40 5.20 21.99
CA ASP A 166 7.57 6.40 22.14
C ASP A 166 7.40 7.17 20.83
N ALA A 167 8.48 7.30 20.04
CA ALA A 167 8.40 7.92 18.72
C ALA A 167 7.50 7.12 17.77
N GLN A 168 7.51 5.78 17.85
CA GLN A 168 6.61 4.93 17.05
C GLN A 168 5.16 5.08 17.48
N LEU A 169 4.88 5.17 18.79
CA LEU A 169 3.52 5.40 19.32
C LEU A 169 2.97 6.75 18.85
N VAL A 170 3.78 7.82 18.93
CA VAL A 170 3.38 9.15 18.41
C VAL A 170 3.12 9.09 16.90
N LYS A 171 3.96 8.40 16.13
CA LYS A 171 3.73 8.18 14.69
C LYS A 171 2.45 7.39 14.43
N MET A 172 2.23 6.33 15.20
CA MET A 172 1.03 5.49 15.08
C MET A 172 -0.24 6.32 15.34
N GLU A 173 -0.26 7.12 16.39
CA GLU A 173 -1.37 8.04 16.70
C GLU A 173 -1.65 9.01 15.56
N ARG A 174 -0.61 9.60 14.96
CA ARG A 174 -0.76 10.47 13.77
C ARG A 174 -1.37 9.73 12.58
N LYS A 175 -0.95 8.48 12.36
CA LYS A 175 -1.50 7.63 11.29
C LYS A 175 -2.97 7.30 11.54
N VAL A 176 -3.36 7.00 12.78
CA VAL A 176 -4.77 6.79 13.15
C VAL A 176 -5.59 8.06 12.87
N LYS A 177 -5.10 9.23 13.32
CA LYS A 177 -5.77 10.52 13.05
C LYS A 177 -5.87 10.85 11.55
N ALA A 178 -4.92 10.39 10.74
CA ALA A 178 -4.94 10.53 9.30
C ALA A 178 -5.84 9.53 8.57
N GLY A 179 -6.41 8.55 9.28
CA GLY A 179 -7.38 7.60 8.76
C GLY A 179 -6.88 6.17 8.61
N ALA A 180 -5.77 5.78 9.25
CA ALA A 180 -5.36 4.38 9.26
C ALA A 180 -6.37 3.52 10.03
N GLU A 181 -6.78 2.40 9.42
CA GLU A 181 -7.77 1.47 9.96
C GLU A 181 -7.13 0.17 10.45
N TYR A 182 -5.92 -0.15 9.96
CA TYR A 182 -5.15 -1.30 10.42
C TYR A 182 -3.64 -1.04 10.32
N PHE A 183 -2.88 -1.85 11.04
CA PHE A 183 -1.41 -1.75 11.06
C PHE A 183 -0.77 -3.09 10.73
N GLN A 184 0.29 -3.02 9.93
CA GLN A 184 1.24 -4.12 9.77
C GLN A 184 2.52 -3.77 10.52
N THR A 185 3.02 -4.70 11.35
CA THR A 185 4.31 -4.51 12.01
C THR A 185 5.46 -4.90 11.08
N GLN A 186 6.62 -4.31 11.30
CA GLN A 186 7.87 -4.95 10.86
C GLN A 186 8.00 -6.30 11.57
N ALA A 187 8.85 -7.20 11.03
CA ALA A 187 9.06 -8.51 11.62
C ALA A 187 9.37 -8.40 13.12
N VAL A 188 8.71 -9.23 13.90
CA VAL A 188 8.92 -9.39 15.36
C VAL A 188 9.36 -10.82 15.62
N PHE A 189 10.35 -11.02 16.51
CA PHE A 189 10.95 -12.29 16.84
C PHE A 189 10.87 -12.55 18.33
#